data_b867acd3cdcaf95e3861de530242191d
#
_entry.id   b867acd3cdcaf95e3861de530242191d
#
_cell.length_a   1.000
_cell.length_b   1.000
_cell.length_c   1.000
_cell.angle_alpha   90.00
_cell.angle_beta   90.00
_cell.angle_gamma   90.00
#
_symmetry.space_group_name_H-M   'P 1'
#
loop_
_entity.id
_entity.type
_entity.pdbx_description
1 polymer ?
#
loop_
_entity_poly.entity_id
_entity_poly.type
_entity_poly.pdbx_seq_one_letter_code
_entity_poly.pdbx_strand_id
1 'polypeptide(L)' 'MIKNDNKVNGFIAKVNIVDRKSGEIVSRNVMMKCEHHASVEDLNKDLAKFGLPRKFELVEWVA' A
#
# COMPACT_ATOMS: atom_id res chain seq x y z
N MET A 1 -21.11 9.05 -17.38
CA MET A 1 -20.78 8.87 -16.96
C MET A 1 -20.31 8.49 -16.30
N ILE A 2 -20.11 8.25 -16.15
CA ILE A 2 -19.69 7.91 -15.59
C ILE A 2 -19.09 7.83 -14.92
N LYS A 3 -18.97 7.85 -14.60
CA LYS A 3 -18.52 7.76 -13.92
C LYS A 3 -17.88 7.44 -13.25
N ASN A 4 -17.71 7.69 -13.02
CA ASN A 4 -17.11 7.27 -12.25
C ASN A 4 -17.02 6.53 -11.54
N ASP A 5 -17.15 6.61 -11.75
CA ASP A 5 -17.31 5.79 -11.01
C ASP A 5 -16.57 4.64 -10.95
N ASN A 6 -16.19 4.30 -11.58
CA ASN A 6 -15.30 3.37 -11.61
C ASN A 6 -14.09 3.59 -10.96
N LYS A 7 -13.99 4.57 -10.13
CA LYS A 7 -12.88 4.88 -9.44
C LYS A 7 -12.64 3.97 -8.33
N VAL A 8 -11.42 3.57 -8.12
CA VAL A 8 -11.03 2.80 -7.00
C VAL A 8 -11.20 3.60 -5.76
N ASN A 9 -11.76 3.01 -4.75
CA ASN A 9 -11.85 3.65 -3.45
C ASN A 9 -10.50 3.52 -2.80
N GLY A 10 -9.87 4.61 -2.53
CA GLY A 10 -8.59 4.62 -1.89
C GLY A 10 -8.67 4.19 -0.43
N PHE A 11 -7.53 4.21 0.24
CA PHE A 11 -7.49 3.84 1.65
C PHE A 11 -6.47 4.69 2.39
N ILE A 12 -6.63 4.76 3.71
CA ILE A 12 -5.65 5.35 4.59
C ILE A 12 -5.33 4.28 5.63
N ALA A 13 -4.08 3.96 5.77
CA ALA A 13 -3.68 2.89 6.67
C ALA A 13 -2.33 3.20 7.27
N LYS A 14 -2.09 2.65 8.43
CA LYS A 14 -0.79 2.73 9.07
C LYS A 14 -0.03 1.47 8.66
N VAL A 15 1.15 1.64 8.11
CA VAL A 15 1.92 0.52 7.57
C VAL A 15 3.35 0.59 8.02
N ASN A 16 4.02 -0.54 7.97
CA ASN A 16 5.47 -0.60 8.09
C ASN A 16 6.04 -0.75 6.70
N ILE A 17 7.16 -0.10 6.44
CA ILE A 17 7.87 -0.24 5.18
C ILE A 17 8.96 -1.27 5.39
N VAL A 18 8.95 -2.32 4.58
CA VAL A 18 9.84 -3.47 4.74
C VAL A 18 10.71 -3.63 3.51
N ASP A 19 12.00 -3.91 3.73
CA ASP A 19 12.90 -4.23 2.63
C ASP A 19 12.60 -5.65 2.19
N ARG A 20 12.25 -5.82 0.94
CA ARG A 20 11.83 -7.12 0.43
C ARG A 20 12.95 -8.15 0.46
N LYS A 21 14.19 -7.71 0.25
CA LYS A 21 15.30 -8.61 0.23
C LYS A 21 15.68 -9.13 1.59
N SER A 22 15.81 -8.26 2.55
CA SER A 22 16.29 -8.64 3.87
C SER A 22 15.16 -8.97 4.82
N GLY A 23 13.97 -8.49 4.54
CA GLY A 23 12.84 -8.66 5.45
C GLY A 23 12.88 -7.70 6.62
N GLU A 24 13.81 -6.75 6.60
CA GLU A 24 13.93 -5.81 7.71
C GLU A 24 12.98 -4.66 7.55
N ILE A 25 12.48 -4.18 8.68
CA ILE A 25 11.58 -3.03 8.68
C ILE A 25 12.42 -1.77 8.57
N VAL A 26 12.20 -1.02 7.50
CA VAL A 26 12.91 0.23 7.26
C VAL A 26 12.26 1.37 8.01
N SER A 27 10.94 1.41 8.03
CA SER A 27 10.20 2.44 8.73
C SER A 27 8.95 1.83 9.35
N ARG A 28 8.57 2.31 10.52
CA ARG A 28 7.43 1.78 11.22
C ARG A 28 6.33 2.80 11.35
N ASN A 29 5.10 2.31 11.37
CA ASN A 29 3.93 3.14 11.67
C ASN A 29 3.85 4.37 10.77
N VAL A 30 4.06 4.17 9.49
CA VAL A 30 3.98 5.24 8.51
C VAL A 30 2.53 5.37 8.08
N MET A 31 2.02 6.61 8.12
CA MET A 31 0.67 6.86 7.65
C MET A 31 0.71 6.90 6.14
N MET A 32 -0.08 6.05 5.50
CA MET A 32 -0.10 5.98 4.06
C MET A 32 -1.48 6.28 3.53
N LYS A 33 -1.56 7.19 2.59
CA LYS A 33 -2.80 7.48 1.90
C LYS A 33 -2.61 7.05 0.45
N CYS A 34 -3.48 6.18 -0.03
CA CYS A 34 -3.40 5.69 -1.38
C CYS A 34 -4.74 5.92 -2.06
N GLU A 35 -4.72 6.48 -3.24
CA GLU A 35 -5.95 6.80 -3.95
C GLU A 35 -6.22 5.89 -5.13
N HIS A 36 -5.26 5.05 -5.46
CA HIS A 36 -5.38 4.22 -6.66
C HIS A 36 -5.46 2.73 -6.39
N HIS A 37 -5.46 2.33 -5.15
CA HIS A 37 -5.53 0.92 -4.78
C HIS A 37 -6.54 0.75 -3.66
N ALA A 38 -7.16 -0.41 -3.62
CA ALA A 38 -8.20 -0.67 -2.64
C ALA A 38 -7.65 -1.20 -1.32
N SER A 39 -6.43 -1.69 -1.31
CA SER A 39 -5.86 -2.26 -0.09
C SER A 39 -4.34 -2.26 -0.18
N VAL A 40 -3.70 -2.48 0.97
CA VAL A 40 -2.25 -2.59 1.03
C VAL A 40 -1.78 -3.78 0.21
N GLU A 41 -2.53 -4.87 0.26
CA GLU A 41 -2.19 -6.05 -0.50
C GLU A 41 -2.18 -5.78 -2.00
N ASP A 42 -3.18 -5.05 -2.45
CA ASP A 42 -3.30 -4.68 -3.85
C ASP A 42 -2.13 -3.80 -4.27
N LEU A 43 -1.76 -2.86 -3.44
CA LEU A 43 -0.61 -2.01 -3.70
C LEU A 43 0.68 -2.84 -3.79
N ASN A 44 0.85 -3.78 -2.87
CA ASN A 44 2.04 -4.62 -2.86
C ASN A 44 2.17 -5.46 -4.13
N LYS A 45 1.07 -5.88 -4.69
CA LYS A 45 1.10 -6.63 -5.94
C LYS A 45 1.68 -5.79 -7.06
N ASP A 46 1.29 -4.54 -7.13
CA ASP A 46 1.82 -3.64 -8.14
C ASP A 46 3.31 -3.35 -7.91
N LEU A 47 3.71 -3.15 -6.68
CA LEU A 47 5.10 -2.90 -6.38
C LEU A 47 5.97 -4.09 -6.78
N ALA A 48 5.49 -5.28 -6.54
CA ALA A 48 6.21 -6.49 -6.93
C ALA A 48 6.32 -6.58 -8.44
N LYS A 49 5.25 -6.23 -9.13
CA LYS A 49 5.21 -6.28 -10.56
C LYS A 49 6.22 -5.34 -11.19
N PHE A 50 6.46 -4.19 -10.58
CA PHE A 50 7.45 -3.25 -11.07
C PHE A 50 8.85 -3.50 -10.52
N GLY A 51 9.03 -4.53 -9.73
CA GLY A 51 10.34 -4.89 -9.22
C GLY A 51 10.89 -3.97 -8.15
N LEU A 52 10.01 -3.27 -7.45
CA LEU A 52 10.46 -2.36 -6.41
C LEU A 52 10.96 -3.15 -5.18
N PRO A 53 12.00 -2.63 -4.51
CA PRO A 53 12.64 -3.40 -3.44
C PRO A 53 11.93 -3.34 -2.10
N ARG A 54 10.80 -2.67 -2.02
CA ARG A 54 10.11 -2.50 -0.76
C ARG A 54 8.68 -2.98 -0.85
N LYS A 55 8.14 -3.36 0.31
CA LYS A 55 6.74 -3.71 0.41
C LYS A 55 6.20 -3.10 1.68
N PHE A 56 4.89 -3.08 1.81
CA PHE A 56 4.24 -2.50 2.98
C PHE A 56 3.52 -3.58 3.76
N GLU A 57 3.63 -3.50 5.08
CA GLU A 57 2.91 -4.39 5.97
C GLU A 57 1.84 -3.60 6.67
N LEU A 58 0.62 -4.04 6.60
CA LEU A 58 -0.49 -3.35 7.25
C LEU A 58 -0.37 -3.47 8.75
N VAL A 59 -0.41 -2.32 9.45
CA VAL A 59 -0.46 -2.29 10.88
C VAL A 59 -1.92 -2.11 11.31
N GLU A 60 -2.57 -1.10 10.76
CA GLU A 60 -3.98 -0.93 11.05
C GLU A 60 -4.63 -0.03 10.01
N TRP A 61 -5.91 -0.24 9.75
CA TRP A 61 -6.67 0.60 8.86
C TRP A 61 -7.05 1.87 9.58
N VAL A 62 -6.96 2.98 8.89
CA VAL A 62 -7.37 4.26 9.47
C VAL A 62 -8.67 4.72 8.86
N ALA A 63 -8.83 4.54 7.57
CA ALA A 63 -10.08 4.91 6.92
C ALA A 63 -10.27 4.17 5.60
#